data_cb6b913bfa012d0feff8da9928fe8ffa
#
_entry.id   cb6b913bfa012d0feff8da9928fe8ffa
#
_cell.length_a   1.000
_cell.length_b   1.000
_cell.length_c   1.000
_cell.angle_alpha   90.00
_cell.angle_beta   90.00
_cell.angle_gamma   90.00
#
_symmetry.space_group_name_H-M   'P 1'
#
loop_
_entity.id
_entity.type
_entity.pdbx_description
1 polymer ?
#
loop_
_entity_poly.entity_id
_entity_poly.type
_entity_poly.pdbx_seq_one_letter_code
_entity_poly.pdbx_strand_id
1 'polypeptide(L)'
;LLCLILGFPRLRTRTHTLSAYISPIGTIFSAFGIQHQQYADDTQLYIALSAVNPMPGISTLESCLTSLHSWFCQNGLCLNPTKSDAILFGTRQRLHHFPSFSAINIAGSTVSLSDKITTLGVTLDSTLTFNSHVSNICKTSYFHLRALKHIRSVLTKDMATSIAVALVQSRLDYANSILYHTSSHNIAKLQRVQNMAARLVLRNKHISAAVSLSQLHWLPISKRIDFKLATITYKLLNTQQPAYLRSFISYQVYSY
;
A
#
# COMPACT_ATOMS: atom_id res chain seq x y z
N LEU A 1 -8.42 -7.95 12.01
CA LEU A 1 -8.91 -6.75 11.34
C LEU A 1 -9.45 -7.13 9.96
N LEU A 2 -10.71 -6.85 9.69
CA LEU A 2 -11.28 -6.96 8.35
C LEU A 2 -11.10 -5.61 7.65
N CYS A 3 -10.60 -5.64 6.44
CA CYS A 3 -10.51 -4.48 5.58
C CYS A 3 -11.33 -4.76 4.31
N LEU A 4 -12.14 -3.79 3.92
CA LEU A 4 -12.91 -3.80 2.70
C LEU A 4 -12.49 -2.60 1.86
N ILE A 5 -12.16 -2.83 0.60
CA ILE A 5 -11.93 -1.77 -0.40
C ILE A 5 -13.17 -1.70 -1.27
N LEU A 6 -13.83 -0.56 -1.29
CA LEU A 6 -15.02 -0.35 -2.08
C LEU A 6 -14.64 0.13 -3.49
N GLY A 7 -15.15 -0.56 -4.49
CA GLY A 7 -15.03 -0.15 -5.88
C GLY A 7 -16.16 0.77 -6.29
N PHE A 8 -15.82 1.92 -6.87
CA PHE A 8 -16.76 2.85 -7.46
C PHE A 8 -16.72 2.80 -8.99
N PRO A 9 -17.84 3.08 -9.68
CA PRO A 9 -17.79 3.29 -11.10
C PRO A 9 -16.90 4.51 -11.40
N ARG A 10 -16.02 4.38 -12.39
CA ARG A 10 -15.21 5.52 -12.86
C ARG A 10 -16.14 6.61 -13.40
N LEU A 11 -16.37 7.63 -12.61
CA LEU A 11 -17.01 8.84 -13.10
C LEU A 11 -15.99 9.64 -13.92
N ARG A 12 -16.41 10.14 -15.11
CA ARG A 12 -15.57 11.00 -15.97
C ARG A 12 -15.35 12.42 -15.41
N THR A 13 -15.63 12.63 -14.14
CA THR A 13 -15.47 13.91 -13.45
C THR A 13 -14.06 14.07 -12.90
N ARG A 14 -13.62 15.34 -12.75
CA ARG A 14 -12.32 15.63 -12.10
C ARG A 14 -12.31 15.08 -10.67
N THR A 15 -11.22 14.47 -10.27
CA THR A 15 -11.03 13.74 -9.00
C THR A 15 -11.45 14.56 -7.77
N HIS A 16 -11.18 15.87 -7.76
CA HIS A 16 -11.54 16.78 -6.66
C HIS A 16 -13.07 16.97 -6.51
N THR A 17 -13.78 17.04 -7.63
CA THR A 17 -15.25 17.20 -7.61
C THR A 17 -15.93 15.94 -7.07
N LEU A 18 -15.42 14.76 -7.44
CA LEU A 18 -15.94 13.50 -6.93
C LEU A 18 -15.67 13.35 -5.42
N SER A 19 -14.46 13.64 -4.96
CA SER A 19 -14.13 13.56 -3.52
C SER A 19 -15.00 14.47 -2.67
N ALA A 20 -15.28 15.69 -3.13
CA ALA A 20 -16.22 16.59 -2.45
C ALA A 20 -17.65 16.04 -2.44
N TYR A 21 -18.09 15.47 -3.58
CA TYR A 21 -19.44 14.93 -3.72
C TYR A 21 -19.70 13.73 -2.83
N ILE A 22 -18.72 12.82 -2.67
CA ILE A 22 -18.85 11.62 -1.84
C ILE A 22 -18.39 11.83 -0.39
N SER A 23 -17.89 13.02 -0.02
CA SER A 23 -17.42 13.28 1.36
C SER A 23 -18.48 13.00 2.45
N PRO A 24 -19.82 13.20 2.23
CA PRO A 24 -20.82 12.90 3.24
C PRO A 24 -20.90 11.43 3.66
N ILE A 25 -20.36 10.48 2.88
CA ILE A 25 -20.39 9.05 3.28
C ILE A 25 -19.62 8.79 4.58
N GLY A 26 -18.65 9.65 4.93
CA GLY A 26 -17.93 9.57 6.19
C GLY A 26 -18.85 9.62 7.42
N THR A 27 -19.99 10.34 7.35
CA THR A 27 -20.99 10.39 8.43
C THR A 27 -21.70 9.04 8.61
N ILE A 28 -21.94 8.33 7.50
CA ILE A 28 -22.54 6.98 7.54
C ILE A 28 -21.60 6.04 8.28
N PHE A 29 -20.32 6.00 7.90
CA PHE A 29 -19.34 5.13 8.56
C PHE A 29 -19.21 5.43 10.06
N SER A 30 -19.18 6.71 10.41
CA SER A 30 -19.10 7.15 11.81
C SER A 30 -20.32 6.73 12.62
N ALA A 31 -21.52 6.75 12.05
CA ALA A 31 -22.75 6.31 12.71
C ALA A 31 -22.73 4.81 13.09
N PHE A 32 -22.02 3.99 12.32
CA PHE A 32 -21.81 2.56 12.60
C PHE A 32 -20.53 2.26 13.38
N GLY A 33 -19.75 3.29 13.75
CA GLY A 33 -18.45 3.11 14.42
C GLY A 33 -17.39 2.44 13.54
N ILE A 34 -17.55 2.48 12.21
CA ILE A 34 -16.60 1.89 11.26
C ILE A 34 -15.53 2.90 10.91
N GLN A 35 -14.28 2.49 11.08
CA GLN A 35 -13.15 3.30 10.64
C GLN A 35 -13.01 3.26 9.12
N HIS A 36 -12.70 4.39 8.53
CA HIS A 36 -12.57 4.50 7.09
C HIS A 36 -11.40 5.41 6.69
N GLN A 37 -10.92 5.19 5.49
CA GLN A 37 -9.96 6.05 4.82
C GLN A 37 -10.44 6.24 3.39
N GLN A 38 -10.46 7.48 2.94
CA GLN A 38 -10.87 7.84 1.59
C GLN A 38 -9.72 8.54 0.85
N TYR A 39 -9.42 8.06 -0.35
CA TYR A 39 -8.46 8.67 -1.25
C TYR A 39 -9.07 8.72 -2.66
N ALA A 40 -9.50 9.91 -3.08
CA ALA A 40 -10.26 10.11 -4.31
C ALA A 40 -11.51 9.20 -4.34
N ASP A 41 -11.59 8.30 -5.32
CA ASP A 41 -12.63 7.29 -5.48
C ASP A 41 -12.36 6.01 -4.66
N ASP A 42 -11.14 5.79 -4.19
CA ASP A 42 -10.81 4.63 -3.36
C ASP A 42 -11.25 4.86 -1.91
N THR A 43 -12.20 4.06 -1.43
CA THR A 43 -12.65 4.08 -0.04
C THR A 43 -12.36 2.74 0.62
N GLN A 44 -11.69 2.80 1.76
CA GLN A 44 -11.31 1.64 2.56
C GLN A 44 -12.04 1.68 3.89
N LEU A 45 -12.65 0.56 4.27
CA LEU A 45 -13.33 0.39 5.55
C LEU A 45 -12.56 -0.61 6.40
N TYR A 46 -12.47 -0.33 7.69
CA TYR A 46 -11.75 -1.15 8.65
C TYR A 46 -12.65 -1.47 9.84
N ILE A 47 -12.75 -2.76 10.17
CA ILE A 47 -13.46 -3.21 11.36
C ILE A 47 -12.66 -4.28 12.11
N ALA A 48 -12.54 -4.12 13.42
CA ALA A 48 -11.95 -5.15 14.27
C ALA A 48 -13.00 -6.23 14.53
N LEU A 49 -12.66 -7.49 14.21
CA LEU A 49 -13.53 -8.63 14.47
C LEU A 49 -13.06 -9.40 15.69
N SER A 50 -13.98 -9.86 16.52
CA SER A 50 -13.68 -10.80 17.60
C SER A 50 -13.29 -12.16 17.02
N ALA A 51 -12.24 -12.78 17.54
CA ALA A 51 -11.84 -14.10 17.14
C ALA A 51 -12.79 -15.19 17.63
N VAL A 52 -13.55 -14.92 18.71
CA VAL A 52 -14.53 -15.86 19.29
C VAL A 52 -15.88 -15.79 18.58
N ASN A 53 -16.35 -14.55 18.33
CA ASN A 53 -17.62 -14.32 17.65
C ASN A 53 -17.48 -13.11 16.69
N PRO A 54 -17.18 -13.35 15.41
CA PRO A 54 -17.04 -12.28 14.43
C PRO A 54 -18.38 -11.74 13.92
N MET A 55 -19.48 -12.48 14.09
CA MET A 55 -20.76 -12.19 13.45
C MET A 55 -21.34 -10.81 13.77
N PRO A 56 -21.30 -10.28 15.01
CA PRO A 56 -21.78 -8.93 15.29
C PRO A 56 -21.06 -7.86 14.49
N GLY A 57 -19.72 -7.97 14.35
CA GLY A 57 -18.94 -7.02 13.55
C GLY A 57 -19.27 -7.12 12.05
N ILE A 58 -19.46 -8.33 11.54
CA ILE A 58 -19.85 -8.56 10.14
C ILE A 58 -21.25 -7.97 9.89
N SER A 59 -22.22 -8.24 10.75
CA SER A 59 -23.59 -7.68 10.64
C SER A 59 -23.60 -6.15 10.69
N THR A 60 -22.76 -5.55 11.54
CA THR A 60 -22.58 -4.10 11.60
C THR A 60 -22.03 -3.55 10.28
N LEU A 61 -21.03 -4.23 9.70
CA LEU A 61 -20.48 -3.84 8.41
C LEU A 61 -21.50 -3.96 7.28
N GLU A 62 -22.25 -5.06 7.20
CA GLU A 62 -23.28 -5.28 6.18
C GLU A 62 -24.43 -4.27 6.29
N SER A 63 -24.84 -3.92 7.51
CA SER A 63 -25.84 -2.86 7.75
C SER A 63 -25.34 -1.49 7.28
N CYS A 64 -24.09 -1.17 7.57
CA CYS A 64 -23.43 0.03 7.07
C CYS A 64 -23.39 0.05 5.53
N LEU A 65 -23.02 -1.06 4.90
CA LEU A 65 -22.98 -1.18 3.43
C LEU A 65 -24.34 -1.05 2.79
N THR A 66 -25.39 -1.53 3.45
CA THR A 66 -26.78 -1.34 3.00
C THR A 66 -27.20 0.13 3.05
N SER A 67 -26.88 0.83 4.14
CA SER A 67 -27.11 2.27 4.27
C SER A 67 -26.33 3.07 3.25
N LEU A 68 -25.08 2.70 3.03
CA LEU A 68 -24.21 3.30 2.02
C LEU A 68 -24.77 3.09 0.60
N HIS A 69 -25.22 1.88 0.29
CA HIS A 69 -25.85 1.57 -1.01
C HIS A 69 -27.10 2.43 -1.24
N SER A 70 -27.95 2.56 -0.24
CA SER A 70 -29.15 3.41 -0.31
C SER A 70 -28.78 4.87 -0.57
N TRP A 71 -27.76 5.39 0.12
CA TRP A 71 -27.27 6.74 -0.10
C TRP A 71 -26.76 6.93 -1.54
N PHE A 72 -25.99 5.96 -2.07
CA PHE A 72 -25.51 6.03 -3.45
C PHE A 72 -26.64 6.05 -4.47
N CYS A 73 -27.64 5.16 -4.30
CA CYS A 73 -28.79 5.13 -5.20
C CYS A 73 -29.55 6.47 -5.20
N GLN A 74 -29.76 7.08 -4.02
CA GLN A 74 -30.40 8.39 -3.89
C GLN A 74 -29.61 9.52 -4.56
N ASN A 75 -28.28 9.37 -4.66
CA ASN A 75 -27.39 10.35 -5.27
C ASN A 75 -26.97 9.98 -6.71
N GLY A 76 -27.70 9.07 -7.37
CA GLY A 76 -27.44 8.69 -8.74
C GLY A 76 -26.13 7.93 -8.97
N LEU A 77 -25.59 7.32 -7.91
CA LEU A 77 -24.38 6.52 -7.92
C LEU A 77 -24.71 5.05 -7.66
N CYS A 78 -23.80 4.15 -7.99
CA CYS A 78 -23.96 2.73 -7.71
C CYS A 78 -22.65 2.15 -7.16
N LEU A 79 -22.73 1.37 -6.10
CA LEU A 79 -21.60 0.54 -5.67
C LEU A 79 -21.32 -0.52 -6.73
N ASN A 80 -20.04 -0.80 -6.96
CA ASN A 80 -19.65 -1.87 -7.86
C ASN A 80 -19.00 -3.04 -7.08
N PRO A 81 -19.78 -4.07 -6.74
CA PRO A 81 -19.27 -5.22 -5.97
C PRO A 81 -18.15 -5.96 -6.69
N THR A 82 -18.13 -5.98 -8.05
CA THR A 82 -17.09 -6.67 -8.81
C THR A 82 -15.73 -5.98 -8.75
N LYS A 83 -15.68 -4.73 -8.30
CA LYS A 83 -14.45 -3.96 -8.06
C LYS A 83 -14.16 -3.79 -6.58
N SER A 84 -14.96 -4.40 -5.72
CA SER A 84 -14.75 -4.37 -4.28
C SER A 84 -13.99 -5.61 -3.85
N ASP A 85 -12.99 -5.41 -3.01
CA ASP A 85 -12.14 -6.47 -2.47
C ASP A 85 -12.23 -6.49 -0.95
N ALA A 86 -12.32 -7.67 -0.37
CA ALA A 86 -12.32 -7.88 1.07
C ALA A 86 -11.13 -8.73 1.50
N ILE A 87 -10.47 -8.36 2.58
CA ILE A 87 -9.36 -9.12 3.15
C ILE A 87 -9.41 -9.12 4.68
N LEU A 88 -9.12 -10.28 5.26
CA LEU A 88 -8.96 -10.43 6.70
C LEU A 88 -7.49 -10.38 7.08
N PHE A 89 -7.08 -9.41 7.89
CA PHE A 89 -5.72 -9.30 8.41
C PHE A 89 -5.60 -9.93 9.79
N GLY A 90 -4.54 -10.71 9.99
CA GLY A 90 -4.22 -11.29 11.28
C GLY A 90 -2.88 -12.01 11.28
N THR A 91 -2.45 -12.46 12.46
CA THR A 91 -1.34 -13.40 12.53
C THR A 91 -1.77 -14.76 11.97
N ARG A 92 -0.83 -15.56 11.47
CA ARG A 92 -1.13 -16.91 10.95
C ARG A 92 -1.93 -17.75 11.94
N GLN A 93 -1.57 -17.71 13.21
CA GLN A 93 -2.28 -18.45 14.26
C GLN A 93 -3.73 -17.98 14.41
N ARG A 94 -3.96 -16.66 14.45
CA ARG A 94 -5.32 -16.10 14.56
C ARG A 94 -6.16 -16.41 13.32
N LEU A 95 -5.59 -16.31 12.14
CA LEU A 95 -6.32 -16.61 10.90
C LEU A 95 -6.68 -18.10 10.80
N HIS A 96 -5.81 -18.98 11.28
CA HIS A 96 -6.08 -20.43 11.29
C HIS A 96 -7.23 -20.81 12.23
N HIS A 97 -7.35 -20.13 13.37
CA HIS A 97 -8.40 -20.38 14.36
C HIS A 97 -9.63 -19.48 14.19
N PHE A 98 -9.61 -18.61 13.20
CA PHE A 98 -10.73 -17.72 12.93
C PHE A 98 -11.89 -18.55 12.36
N PRO A 99 -13.15 -18.36 12.86
CA PRO A 99 -14.30 -19.08 12.32
C PRO A 99 -14.39 -18.93 10.81
N SER A 100 -14.69 -20.00 10.11
CA SER A 100 -14.76 -20.02 8.65
C SER A 100 -15.90 -19.11 8.17
N PHE A 101 -15.49 -17.95 7.72
CA PHE A 101 -16.34 -16.99 7.05
C PHE A 101 -15.57 -16.63 5.76
N SER A 102 -16.25 -16.75 4.62
CA SER A 102 -15.58 -16.70 3.32
C SER A 102 -15.99 -15.50 2.48
N ALA A 103 -17.03 -14.79 2.87
CA ALA A 103 -17.59 -13.71 2.05
C ALA A 103 -18.40 -12.68 2.85
N ILE A 104 -18.56 -11.51 2.27
CA ILE A 104 -19.36 -10.37 2.79
C ILE A 104 -20.42 -10.03 1.75
N ASN A 105 -21.62 -9.68 2.20
CA ASN A 105 -22.67 -9.18 1.31
C ASN A 105 -22.52 -7.67 1.11
N ILE A 106 -22.39 -7.24 -0.15
CA ILE A 106 -22.31 -5.84 -0.55
C ILE A 106 -23.44 -5.58 -1.56
N ALA A 107 -24.43 -4.78 -1.17
CA ALA A 107 -25.53 -4.40 -2.05
C ALA A 107 -26.20 -5.60 -2.75
N GLY A 108 -26.44 -6.69 -2.01
CA GLY A 108 -27.06 -7.92 -2.54
C GLY A 108 -26.11 -8.84 -3.30
N SER A 109 -24.83 -8.49 -3.44
CA SER A 109 -23.81 -9.31 -4.09
C SER A 109 -22.81 -9.83 -3.07
N THR A 110 -22.39 -11.09 -3.23
CA THR A 110 -21.41 -11.72 -2.35
C THR A 110 -19.99 -11.43 -2.83
N VAL A 111 -19.19 -10.79 -1.98
CA VAL A 111 -17.77 -10.53 -2.21
C VAL A 111 -16.95 -11.48 -1.35
N SER A 112 -16.19 -12.36 -1.99
CA SER A 112 -15.34 -13.34 -1.30
C SER A 112 -14.11 -12.67 -0.67
N LEU A 113 -13.63 -13.22 0.44
CA LEU A 113 -12.37 -12.82 1.03
C LEU A 113 -11.21 -13.23 0.12
N SER A 114 -10.33 -12.27 -0.12
CA SER A 114 -9.09 -12.46 -0.88
C SER A 114 -7.91 -12.65 0.06
N ASP A 115 -6.94 -13.49 -0.33
CA ASP A 115 -5.66 -13.61 0.39
C ASP A 115 -4.77 -12.38 0.21
N LYS A 116 -5.04 -11.60 -0.83
CA LYS A 116 -4.27 -10.41 -1.23
C LYS A 116 -5.18 -9.38 -1.87
N ILE A 117 -4.93 -8.13 -1.55
CA ILE A 117 -5.57 -6.99 -2.20
C ILE A 117 -4.51 -5.99 -2.67
N THR A 118 -4.86 -5.18 -3.66
CA THR A 118 -3.99 -4.10 -4.11
C THR A 118 -4.69 -2.77 -3.94
N THR A 119 -4.11 -1.90 -3.15
CA THR A 119 -4.62 -0.56 -2.90
C THR A 119 -3.52 0.47 -3.10
N LEU A 120 -3.83 1.55 -3.82
CA LEU A 120 -2.87 2.62 -4.13
C LEU A 120 -1.51 2.09 -4.62
N GLY A 121 -1.52 1.04 -5.44
CA GLY A 121 -0.31 0.42 -5.97
C GLY A 121 0.48 -0.47 -5.00
N VAL A 122 0.00 -0.66 -3.78
CA VAL A 122 0.59 -1.56 -2.77
C VAL A 122 -0.22 -2.84 -2.69
N THR A 123 0.45 -3.99 -2.81
CA THR A 123 -0.18 -5.30 -2.62
C THR A 123 -0.02 -5.72 -1.16
N LEU A 124 -1.14 -5.87 -0.46
CA LEU A 124 -1.22 -6.33 0.92
C LEU A 124 -1.64 -7.80 0.94
N ASP A 125 -0.98 -8.63 1.71
CA ASP A 125 -1.39 -10.00 2.01
C ASP A 125 -1.97 -10.09 3.43
N SER A 126 -2.78 -11.10 3.70
CA SER A 126 -3.53 -11.28 4.96
C SER A 126 -2.66 -11.28 6.23
N THR A 127 -1.37 -11.55 6.11
CA THR A 127 -0.39 -11.55 7.21
C THR A 127 0.60 -10.38 7.16
N LEU A 128 0.42 -9.45 6.22
CA LEU A 128 1.26 -8.27 6.00
C LEU A 128 2.75 -8.60 5.85
N THR A 129 3.07 -9.71 5.19
CA THR A 129 4.47 -10.10 4.93
C THR A 129 5.12 -9.27 3.83
N PHE A 130 4.31 -8.66 2.96
CA PHE A 130 4.73 -7.93 1.75
C PHE A 130 5.50 -8.77 0.71
N ASN A 131 5.51 -10.09 0.84
CA ASN A 131 6.25 -10.97 -0.09
C ASN A 131 5.78 -10.80 -1.54
N SER A 132 4.47 -10.71 -1.75
CA SER A 132 3.87 -10.52 -3.06
C SER A 132 4.16 -9.12 -3.61
N HIS A 133 4.07 -8.09 -2.78
CA HIS A 133 4.41 -6.70 -3.14
C HIS A 133 5.86 -6.58 -3.60
N VAL A 134 6.81 -7.06 -2.80
CA VAL A 134 8.23 -7.06 -3.13
C VAL A 134 8.51 -7.85 -4.42
N SER A 135 7.83 -8.99 -4.62
CA SER A 135 7.99 -9.78 -5.84
C SER A 135 7.50 -9.03 -7.08
N ASN A 136 6.40 -8.28 -6.97
CA ASN A 136 5.86 -7.44 -8.05
C ASN A 136 6.81 -6.28 -8.38
N ILE A 137 7.35 -5.59 -7.36
CA ILE A 137 8.37 -4.55 -7.55
C ILE A 137 9.59 -5.12 -8.28
N CYS A 138 10.11 -6.26 -7.84
CA CYS A 138 11.27 -6.89 -8.46
C CYS A 138 10.97 -7.28 -9.92
N LYS A 139 9.82 -7.91 -10.20
CA LYS A 139 9.40 -8.32 -11.54
C LYS A 139 9.38 -7.13 -12.51
N THR A 140 8.72 -6.05 -12.10
CA THR A 140 8.60 -4.83 -12.92
C THR A 140 9.95 -4.16 -13.10
N SER A 141 10.75 -4.07 -12.05
CA SER A 141 12.11 -3.49 -12.10
C SER A 141 13.04 -4.28 -13.04
N TYR A 142 13.02 -5.61 -12.99
CA TYR A 142 13.81 -6.44 -13.89
C TYR A 142 13.36 -6.31 -15.35
N PHE A 143 12.09 -6.09 -15.62
CA PHE A 143 11.60 -5.79 -16.95
C PHE A 143 12.26 -4.50 -17.51
N HIS A 144 12.25 -3.42 -16.72
CA HIS A 144 12.89 -2.17 -17.11
C HIS A 144 14.42 -2.26 -17.21
N LEU A 145 15.05 -3.02 -16.32
CA LEU A 145 16.50 -3.26 -16.40
C LEU A 145 16.90 -4.02 -17.68
N ARG A 146 16.08 -4.97 -18.11
CA ARG A 146 16.29 -5.65 -19.39
C ARG A 146 16.19 -4.68 -20.57
N ALA A 147 15.15 -3.85 -20.61
CA ALA A 147 14.99 -2.84 -21.63
C ALA A 147 16.20 -1.86 -21.65
N LEU A 148 16.59 -1.35 -20.48
CA LEU A 148 17.76 -0.46 -20.37
C LEU A 148 19.05 -1.15 -20.83
N LYS A 149 19.21 -2.45 -20.56
CA LYS A 149 20.39 -3.21 -20.99
C LYS A 149 20.54 -3.24 -22.53
N HIS A 150 19.44 -3.36 -23.28
CA HIS A 150 19.48 -3.37 -24.74
C HIS A 150 20.00 -2.06 -25.33
N ILE A 151 19.61 -0.93 -24.74
CA ILE A 151 20.00 0.40 -25.25
C ILE A 151 21.22 0.98 -24.55
N ARG A 152 21.77 0.29 -23.53
CA ARG A 152 22.84 0.82 -22.68
C ARG A 152 24.11 1.20 -23.47
N SER A 153 24.39 0.53 -24.58
CA SER A 153 25.57 0.79 -25.43
C SER A 153 25.59 2.19 -26.03
N VAL A 154 24.43 2.72 -26.36
CA VAL A 154 24.26 4.04 -27.01
C VAL A 154 24.01 5.18 -26.04
N LEU A 155 23.89 4.89 -24.73
CA LEU A 155 23.62 5.89 -23.71
C LEU A 155 24.91 6.35 -23.02
N THR A 156 24.99 7.64 -22.69
CA THR A 156 25.97 8.16 -21.74
C THR A 156 25.69 7.63 -20.34
N LYS A 157 26.66 7.79 -19.41
CA LYS A 157 26.46 7.42 -18.00
C LYS A 157 25.28 8.18 -17.40
N ASP A 158 25.19 9.48 -17.63
CA ASP A 158 24.17 10.35 -17.03
C ASP A 158 22.78 10.04 -17.56
N MET A 159 22.62 9.79 -18.87
CA MET A 159 21.37 9.34 -19.44
C MET A 159 20.92 8.00 -18.85
N ALA A 160 21.85 7.04 -18.75
CA ALA A 160 21.56 5.73 -18.15
C ALA A 160 21.18 5.84 -16.66
N THR A 161 21.83 6.76 -15.92
CA THR A 161 21.50 7.05 -14.53
C THR A 161 20.08 7.61 -14.41
N SER A 162 19.76 8.63 -15.22
CA SER A 162 18.42 9.26 -15.22
C SER A 162 17.32 8.25 -15.52
N ILE A 163 17.51 7.39 -16.51
CA ILE A 163 16.56 6.33 -16.87
C ILE A 163 16.43 5.30 -15.72
N ALA A 164 17.55 4.87 -15.13
CA ALA A 164 17.53 3.93 -14.01
C ALA A 164 16.84 4.51 -12.78
N VAL A 165 17.04 5.80 -12.49
CA VAL A 165 16.34 6.52 -11.41
C VAL A 165 14.83 6.58 -11.71
N ALA A 166 14.44 7.03 -12.89
CA ALA A 166 13.04 7.19 -13.27
C ALA A 166 12.27 5.87 -13.30
N LEU A 167 12.86 4.78 -13.80
CA LEU A 167 12.16 3.51 -14.04
C LEU A 167 12.37 2.45 -12.95
N VAL A 168 13.44 2.49 -12.22
CA VAL A 168 13.77 1.47 -11.21
C VAL A 168 13.78 2.05 -9.80
N GLN A 169 14.57 3.11 -9.54
CA GLN A 169 14.64 3.68 -8.19
C GLN A 169 13.29 4.23 -7.73
N SER A 170 12.55 4.88 -8.61
CA SER A 170 11.20 5.38 -8.29
C SER A 170 10.26 4.26 -7.78
N ARG A 171 10.37 3.05 -8.33
CA ARG A 171 9.59 1.89 -7.87
C ARG A 171 10.08 1.32 -6.55
N LEU A 172 11.40 1.32 -6.33
CA LEU A 172 11.99 0.90 -5.07
C LEU A 172 11.68 1.87 -3.92
N ASP A 173 11.42 3.15 -4.25
CA ASP A 173 11.13 4.20 -3.28
C ASP A 173 9.63 4.45 -3.05
N TYR A 174 8.79 3.97 -3.98
CA TYR A 174 7.35 4.14 -3.82
C TYR A 174 6.85 3.39 -2.58
N ALA A 175 6.23 4.13 -1.66
CA ALA A 175 5.69 3.61 -0.40
C ALA A 175 6.67 2.73 0.41
N ASN A 176 8.00 2.89 0.24
CA ASN A 176 9.00 2.00 0.84
C ASN A 176 9.00 2.00 2.38
N SER A 177 8.45 3.01 3.01
CA SER A 177 8.30 3.08 4.49
C SER A 177 7.47 1.92 5.06
N ILE A 178 6.50 1.38 4.30
CA ILE A 178 5.71 0.22 4.74
C ILE A 178 6.55 -1.07 4.86
N LEU A 179 7.72 -1.11 4.21
CA LEU A 179 8.64 -2.24 4.25
C LEU A 179 9.58 -2.20 5.47
N TYR A 180 9.40 -1.22 6.36
CA TYR A 180 10.12 -1.20 7.63
C TYR A 180 9.79 -2.47 8.43
N HIS A 181 10.82 -3.14 8.97
CA HIS A 181 10.70 -4.45 9.62
C HIS A 181 10.21 -5.61 8.73
N THR A 182 10.13 -5.46 7.40
CA THR A 182 9.94 -6.62 6.53
C THR A 182 11.11 -7.60 6.65
N SER A 183 10.91 -8.84 6.19
CA SER A 183 11.95 -9.87 6.29
C SER A 183 13.26 -9.46 5.58
N SER A 184 14.40 -9.88 6.13
CA SER A 184 15.71 -9.69 5.50
C SER A 184 15.78 -10.25 4.07
N HIS A 185 15.01 -11.31 3.81
CA HIS A 185 14.86 -11.90 2.48
C HIS A 185 14.24 -10.91 1.47
N ASN A 186 13.22 -10.16 1.87
CA ASN A 186 12.59 -9.14 1.04
C ASN A 186 13.55 -7.98 0.77
N ILE A 187 14.24 -7.49 1.79
CA ILE A 187 15.27 -6.46 1.64
C ILE A 187 16.37 -6.92 0.67
N ALA A 188 16.84 -8.16 0.81
CA ALA A 188 17.86 -8.72 -0.08
C ALA A 188 17.39 -8.86 -1.53
N LYS A 189 16.09 -9.14 -1.78
CA LYS A 189 15.53 -9.14 -3.14
C LYS A 189 15.59 -7.75 -3.78
N LEU A 190 15.13 -6.72 -3.07
CA LEU A 190 15.15 -5.34 -3.54
C LEU A 190 16.58 -4.83 -3.73
N GLN A 191 17.47 -5.17 -2.80
CA GLN A 191 18.88 -4.80 -2.89
C GLN A 191 19.57 -5.41 -4.12
N ARG A 192 19.22 -6.65 -4.49
CA ARG A 192 19.73 -7.28 -5.73
C ARG A 192 19.32 -6.51 -6.98
N VAL A 193 18.06 -6.03 -7.03
CA VAL A 193 17.59 -5.17 -8.13
C VAL A 193 18.40 -3.89 -8.21
N GLN A 194 18.59 -3.20 -7.08
CA GLN A 194 19.36 -1.96 -7.01
C GLN A 194 20.82 -2.17 -7.44
N ASN A 195 21.46 -3.23 -6.96
CA ASN A 195 22.83 -3.56 -7.33
C ASN A 195 22.97 -3.85 -8.84
N MET A 196 22.00 -4.54 -9.44
CA MET A 196 21.98 -4.78 -10.88
C MET A 196 21.81 -3.47 -11.65
N ALA A 197 20.94 -2.56 -11.20
CA ALA A 197 20.79 -1.24 -11.81
C ALA A 197 22.11 -0.46 -11.78
N ALA A 198 22.78 -0.42 -10.65
CA ALA A 198 24.06 0.29 -10.48
C ALA A 198 25.15 -0.26 -11.41
N ARG A 199 25.32 -1.59 -11.45
CA ARG A 199 26.30 -2.24 -12.34
C ARG A 199 26.00 -1.99 -13.82
N LEU A 200 24.72 -1.97 -14.19
CA LEU A 200 24.29 -1.69 -15.55
C LEU A 200 24.63 -0.24 -15.95
N VAL A 201 24.33 0.71 -15.08
CA VAL A 201 24.63 2.13 -15.29
C VAL A 201 26.14 2.37 -15.43
N LEU A 202 26.95 1.75 -14.58
CA LEU A 202 28.42 1.92 -14.59
C LEU A 202 29.13 1.07 -15.66
N ARG A 203 28.42 0.17 -16.36
CA ARG A 203 29.01 -0.80 -17.32
C ARG A 203 30.13 -1.66 -16.71
N ASN A 204 30.11 -1.84 -15.41
CA ASN A 204 31.16 -2.59 -14.72
C ASN A 204 30.54 -3.72 -13.89
N LYS A 205 30.87 -4.96 -14.28
CA LYS A 205 30.40 -6.18 -13.63
C LYS A 205 31.33 -6.62 -12.48
N HIS A 206 32.56 -6.13 -12.46
CA HIS A 206 33.60 -6.58 -11.54
C HIS A 206 33.68 -5.76 -10.26
N ILE A 207 33.10 -4.55 -10.25
CA ILE A 207 33.07 -3.70 -9.06
C ILE A 207 32.08 -4.27 -8.02
N SER A 208 32.46 -4.18 -6.75
CA SER A 208 31.56 -4.55 -5.66
C SER A 208 30.28 -3.70 -5.68
N ALA A 209 29.19 -4.25 -5.17
CA ALA A 209 27.91 -3.53 -5.12
C ALA A 209 28.01 -2.25 -4.28
N ALA A 210 28.73 -2.30 -3.16
CA ALA A 210 28.90 -1.16 -2.27
C ALA A 210 29.61 0.01 -2.98
N VAL A 211 30.70 -0.27 -3.70
CA VAL A 211 31.44 0.74 -4.48
C VAL A 211 30.57 1.28 -5.62
N SER A 212 29.80 0.42 -6.31
CA SER A 212 28.88 0.86 -7.37
C SER A 212 27.83 1.83 -6.86
N LEU A 213 27.24 1.56 -5.70
CA LEU A 213 26.24 2.43 -5.08
C LEU A 213 26.85 3.75 -4.63
N SER A 214 28.05 3.71 -4.01
CA SER A 214 28.78 4.90 -3.57
C SER A 214 29.11 5.83 -4.74
N GLN A 215 29.60 5.30 -5.88
CA GLN A 215 29.91 6.08 -7.08
C GLN A 215 28.69 6.75 -7.72
N LEU A 216 27.49 6.23 -7.47
CA LEU A 216 26.22 6.78 -7.94
C LEU A 216 25.51 7.60 -6.86
N HIS A 217 26.07 7.72 -5.67
CA HIS A 217 25.44 8.33 -4.49
C HIS A 217 24.08 7.71 -4.15
N TRP A 218 23.94 6.40 -4.34
CA TRP A 218 22.72 5.68 -4.05
C TRP A 218 22.78 5.00 -2.69
N LEU A 219 21.88 5.39 -1.79
CA LEU A 219 21.74 4.71 -0.51
C LEU A 219 21.24 3.28 -0.69
N PRO A 220 21.75 2.30 0.08
CA PRO A 220 21.19 0.95 0.14
C PRO A 220 19.71 0.94 0.53
N ILE A 221 18.97 -0.10 0.11
CA ILE A 221 17.52 -0.20 0.32
C ILE A 221 17.11 0.01 1.79
N SER A 222 17.77 -0.65 2.74
CA SER A 222 17.46 -0.48 4.17
C SER A 222 17.60 0.99 4.59
N LYS A 223 18.70 1.65 4.18
CA LYS A 223 18.95 3.05 4.51
C LYS A 223 17.97 4.02 3.84
N ARG A 224 17.45 3.68 2.67
CA ARG A 224 16.39 4.46 2.01
C ARG A 224 15.07 4.38 2.79
N ILE A 225 14.75 3.22 3.33
CA ILE A 225 13.57 3.02 4.20
C ILE A 225 13.73 3.82 5.49
N ASP A 226 14.87 3.69 6.16
CA ASP A 226 15.20 4.45 7.38
C ASP A 226 15.11 5.95 7.12
N PHE A 227 15.71 6.44 6.04
CA PHE A 227 15.69 7.85 5.64
C PHE A 227 14.26 8.36 5.38
N LYS A 228 13.43 7.55 4.71
CA LYS A 228 12.03 7.90 4.45
C LYS A 228 11.24 8.06 5.74
N LEU A 229 11.38 7.11 6.67
CA LEU A 229 10.73 7.18 7.98
C LEU A 229 11.22 8.38 8.78
N ALA A 230 12.52 8.59 8.87
CA ALA A 230 13.10 9.74 9.57
C ALA A 230 12.58 11.06 8.98
N THR A 231 12.48 11.16 7.65
CA THR A 231 11.95 12.36 6.96
C THR A 231 10.47 12.58 7.28
N ILE A 232 9.65 11.53 7.27
CA ILE A 232 8.22 11.62 7.62
C ILE A 232 8.08 12.05 9.09
N THR A 233 8.79 11.39 10.00
CA THR A 233 8.75 11.70 11.44
C THR A 233 9.19 13.14 11.70
N TYR A 234 10.30 13.57 11.11
CA TYR A 234 10.79 14.95 11.23
C TYR A 234 9.73 15.97 10.78
N LYS A 235 9.10 15.73 9.60
CA LYS A 235 8.02 16.60 9.11
C LYS A 235 6.83 16.63 10.06
N LEU A 236 6.39 15.47 10.55
CA LEU A 236 5.28 15.37 11.50
C LEU A 236 5.54 16.12 12.80
N LEU A 237 6.77 16.05 13.33
CA LEU A 237 7.15 16.75 14.55
C LEU A 237 7.19 18.27 14.36
N ASN A 238 7.67 18.74 13.21
CA ASN A 238 7.80 20.17 12.94
C ASN A 238 6.51 20.83 12.45
N THR A 239 5.78 20.17 11.57
CA THR A 239 4.58 20.76 10.94
C THR A 239 3.28 20.40 11.65
N GLN A 240 3.30 19.41 12.53
CA GLN A 240 2.13 18.80 13.19
C GLN A 240 1.09 18.26 12.18
N GLN A 241 1.49 18.11 10.92
CA GLN A 241 0.62 17.67 9.82
C GLN A 241 1.19 16.44 9.09
N PRO A 242 0.32 15.54 8.63
CA PRO A 242 -1.12 15.49 8.88
C PRO A 242 -1.45 15.03 10.32
N ALA A 243 -2.51 15.60 10.89
CA ALA A 243 -2.87 15.38 12.30
C ALA A 243 -3.07 13.90 12.67
N TYR A 244 -3.69 13.11 11.77
CA TYR A 244 -3.92 11.68 12.00
C TYR A 244 -2.63 10.86 12.14
N LEU A 245 -1.56 11.20 11.42
CA LEU A 245 -0.26 10.54 11.62
C LEU A 245 0.46 11.07 12.88
N ARG A 246 0.28 12.37 13.18
CA ARG A 246 0.88 12.96 14.37
C ARG A 246 0.35 12.32 15.66
N SER A 247 -0.93 11.94 15.70
CA SER A 247 -1.53 11.28 16.87
C SER A 247 -0.91 9.91 17.22
N PHE A 248 -0.24 9.25 16.28
CA PHE A 248 0.48 7.99 16.53
C PHE A 248 1.88 8.19 17.12
N ILE A 249 2.40 9.43 17.14
CA ILE A 249 3.74 9.69 17.67
C ILE A 249 3.62 10.15 19.12
N SER A 250 4.13 9.35 20.05
CA SER A 250 4.28 9.70 21.48
C SER A 250 5.76 9.83 21.82
N TYR A 251 6.10 10.77 22.70
CA TYR A 251 7.44 10.86 23.28
C TYR A 251 7.53 9.87 24.44
N GLN A 252 8.51 8.96 24.41
CA GLN A 252 8.87 8.25 25.63
C GLN A 252 9.71 9.20 26.49
N VAL A 253 9.15 9.62 27.62
CA VAL A 253 9.91 10.33 28.65
C VAL A 253 10.63 9.24 29.44
N TYR A 254 11.94 9.12 29.25
CA TYR A 254 12.77 8.32 30.15
C TYR A 254 12.95 9.16 31.44
N SER A 255 12.33 8.73 32.52
CA SER A 255 12.68 9.21 33.87
C SER A 255 14.03 8.56 34.21
N TYR A 256 15.06 9.38 34.36
CA TYR A 256 16.36 8.99 34.91
C TYR A 256 16.26 8.90 36.43
#